data_cec637080ed52ce4b33e14f074d5d14a
#
_entry.id   cec637080ed52ce4b33e14f074d5d14a
#
_cell.length_a   1.000
_cell.length_b   1.000
_cell.length_c   1.000
_cell.angle_alpha   90.00
_cell.angle_beta   90.00
_cell.angle_gamma   90.00
#
_symmetry.space_group_name_H-M   'P 1'
#
loop_
_entity.id
_entity.type
_entity.pdbx_description
1 polymer ?
#
loop_
_entity_poly.entity_id
_entity_poly.type
_entity_poly.pdbx_seq_one_letter_code
_entity_poly.pdbx_strand_id
1 'polypeptide(L)'
;MENKKLQELTEKLYNKGLEKGRSEADRLVADAREEAAKILADAKAEAEVIAKAAEARAEDIAKNAMTEITLAGRQAVSKIKAELA
;
A
#
# COMPACT_ATOMS: atom_id res chain seq x y z
N MET A 1 22.30 57.14 -17.92
CA MET A 1 22.90 55.94 -18.54
C MET A 1 23.23 54.82 -17.54
N GLU A 2 23.88 55.17 -16.44
CA GLU A 2 24.23 54.17 -15.42
C GLU A 2 23.01 53.58 -14.72
N ASN A 3 22.01 54.37 -14.45
CA ASN A 3 20.76 53.92 -13.83
C ASN A 3 19.98 52.88 -14.68
N LYS A 4 20.07 53.00 -15.98
CA LYS A 4 19.44 52.09 -16.90
C LYS A 4 20.10 50.70 -16.91
N LYS A 5 21.42 50.68 -16.89
CA LYS A 5 22.19 49.42 -16.80
C LYS A 5 21.95 48.72 -15.49
N LEU A 6 21.86 49.45 -14.39
CA LEU A 6 21.58 48.91 -13.07
C LEU A 6 20.18 48.29 -13.02
N GLN A 7 19.17 48.97 -13.61
CA GLN A 7 17.80 48.45 -13.72
C GLN A 7 17.74 47.16 -14.52
N GLU A 8 18.42 47.13 -15.67
CA GLU A 8 18.47 45.95 -16.52
C GLU A 8 19.11 44.78 -15.82
N LEU A 9 20.20 45.01 -15.08
CA LEU A 9 20.89 43.97 -14.30
C LEU A 9 20.01 43.45 -13.18
N THR A 10 19.31 44.33 -12.49
CA THR A 10 18.41 43.96 -11.40
C THR A 10 17.24 43.13 -11.91
N GLU A 11 16.66 43.51 -13.05
CA GLU A 11 15.59 42.74 -13.68
C GLU A 11 16.06 41.36 -14.10
N LYS A 12 17.25 41.25 -14.69
CA LYS A 12 17.84 39.97 -15.08
C LYS A 12 18.07 39.06 -13.88
N LEU A 13 18.61 39.60 -12.80
CA LEU A 13 18.82 38.84 -11.57
C LEU A 13 17.50 38.36 -10.94
N TYR A 14 16.50 39.25 -10.94
CA TYR A 14 15.17 38.94 -10.43
C TYR A 14 14.52 37.83 -11.24
N ASN A 15 14.54 37.94 -12.56
CA ASN A 15 13.96 36.93 -13.46
C ASN A 15 14.69 35.60 -13.36
N LYS A 16 16.01 35.58 -13.25
CA LYS A 16 16.81 34.37 -13.02
C LYS A 16 16.45 33.70 -11.72
N GLY A 17 16.29 34.47 -10.66
CA GLY A 17 15.87 33.97 -9.35
C GLY A 17 14.48 33.35 -9.39
N LEU A 18 13.54 33.97 -10.08
CA LEU A 18 12.20 33.44 -10.27
C LEU A 18 12.18 32.13 -11.05
N GLU A 19 12.93 32.07 -12.15
CA GLU A 19 13.06 30.86 -12.96
C GLU A 19 13.65 29.71 -12.17
N LYS A 20 14.71 29.98 -11.42
CA LYS A 20 15.36 29.01 -10.56
C LYS A 20 14.42 28.50 -9.48
N GLY A 21 13.69 29.41 -8.85
CA GLY A 21 12.69 29.07 -7.83
C GLY A 21 11.57 28.19 -8.39
N ARG A 22 11.08 28.50 -9.57
CA ARG A 22 10.06 27.70 -10.26
C ARG A 22 10.57 26.32 -10.59
N SER A 23 11.78 26.24 -11.13
CA SER A 23 12.41 24.96 -11.49
C SER A 23 12.57 24.07 -10.27
N GLU A 24 13.02 24.63 -9.15
CA GLU A 24 13.14 23.88 -7.90
C GLU A 24 11.78 23.44 -7.34
N ALA A 25 10.79 24.33 -7.40
CA ALA A 25 9.44 24.00 -6.96
C ALA A 25 8.83 22.88 -7.81
N ASP A 26 8.99 22.94 -9.12
CA ASP A 26 8.49 21.90 -10.04
C ASP A 26 9.15 20.56 -9.76
N ARG A 27 10.45 20.56 -9.48
CA ARG A 27 11.19 19.34 -9.12
C ARG A 27 10.68 18.75 -7.81
N LEU A 28 10.47 19.58 -6.81
CA LEU A 28 9.94 19.14 -5.52
C LEU A 28 8.55 18.53 -5.66
N VAL A 29 7.69 19.16 -6.47
CA VAL A 29 6.36 18.63 -6.73
C VAL A 29 6.44 17.29 -7.47
N ALA A 30 7.30 17.19 -8.49
CA ALA A 30 7.50 15.95 -9.23
C ALA A 30 8.00 14.83 -8.33
N ASP A 31 8.98 15.10 -7.48
CA ASP A 31 9.53 14.15 -6.53
C ASP A 31 8.47 13.71 -5.51
N ALA A 32 7.68 14.64 -5.01
CA ALA A 32 6.60 14.35 -4.07
C ALA A 32 5.52 13.45 -4.70
N ARG A 33 5.18 13.69 -5.95
CA ARG A 33 4.22 12.86 -6.70
C ARG A 33 4.74 11.46 -6.93
N GLU A 34 6.01 11.33 -7.27
CA GLU A 34 6.67 10.04 -7.45
C GLU A 34 6.69 9.25 -6.15
N GLU A 35 7.04 9.90 -5.06
CA GLU A 35 7.04 9.29 -3.73
C GLU A 35 5.63 8.86 -3.30
N ALA A 36 4.64 9.71 -3.53
CA ALA A 36 3.24 9.39 -3.24
C ALA A 36 2.76 8.18 -4.05
N ALA A 37 3.11 8.12 -5.35
CA ALA A 37 2.77 6.99 -6.21
C ALA A 37 3.40 5.69 -5.70
N LYS A 38 4.64 5.76 -5.23
CA LYS A 38 5.36 4.63 -4.66
C LYS A 38 4.69 4.13 -3.37
N ILE A 39 4.33 5.05 -2.49
CA ILE A 39 3.63 4.74 -1.24
C ILE A 39 2.30 4.04 -1.54
N LEU A 40 1.54 4.55 -2.50
CA LEU A 40 0.27 3.96 -2.90
C LEU A 40 0.44 2.57 -3.50
N ALA A 41 1.46 2.38 -4.35
CA ALA A 41 1.76 1.07 -4.94
C ALA A 41 2.15 0.06 -3.87
N ASP A 42 2.99 0.46 -2.92
CA ASP A 42 3.42 -0.39 -1.81
C ASP A 42 2.25 -0.75 -0.90
N ALA A 43 1.39 0.21 -0.59
CA ALA A 43 0.20 -0.01 0.21
C ALA A 43 -0.78 -0.98 -0.47
N LYS A 44 -0.95 -0.86 -1.78
CA LYS A 44 -1.77 -1.77 -2.57
C LYS A 44 -1.23 -3.19 -2.56
N ALA A 45 0.08 -3.34 -2.75
CA ALA A 45 0.75 -4.63 -2.72
C ALA A 45 0.61 -5.29 -1.35
N GLU A 46 0.80 -4.52 -0.29
CA GLU A 46 0.64 -5.01 1.08
C GLU A 46 -0.79 -5.42 1.38
N ALA A 47 -1.76 -4.63 0.93
CA ALA A 47 -3.18 -4.98 1.08
C ALA A 47 -3.54 -6.29 0.36
N GLU A 48 -2.98 -6.53 -0.83
CA GLU A 48 -3.16 -7.80 -1.55
C GLU A 48 -2.59 -8.99 -0.79
N VAL A 49 -1.41 -8.83 -0.23
CA VAL A 49 -0.78 -9.89 0.59
C VAL A 49 -1.63 -10.21 1.80
N ILE A 50 -2.12 -9.18 2.49
CA ILE A 50 -3.00 -9.36 3.65
C ILE A 50 -4.30 -10.05 3.27
N ALA A 51 -4.92 -9.64 2.17
CA ALA A 51 -6.17 -10.23 1.68
C ALA A 51 -5.99 -11.72 1.33
N LYS A 52 -4.91 -12.06 0.63
CA LYS A 52 -4.60 -13.44 0.26
C LYS A 52 -4.31 -14.30 1.50
N ALA A 53 -3.59 -13.76 2.45
CA ALA A 53 -3.32 -14.46 3.70
C ALA A 53 -4.60 -14.70 4.51
N ALA A 54 -5.51 -13.73 4.52
CA ALA A 54 -6.81 -13.87 5.17
C ALA A 54 -7.68 -14.95 4.50
N GLU A 55 -7.69 -14.99 3.17
CA GLU A 55 -8.40 -16.03 2.40
C GLU A 55 -7.85 -17.43 2.70
N ALA A 56 -6.54 -17.58 2.68
CA ALA A 56 -5.89 -18.87 2.99
C ALA A 56 -6.22 -19.32 4.42
N ARG A 57 -6.22 -18.38 5.35
CA ARG A 57 -6.55 -18.65 6.74
C ARG A 57 -8.00 -19.08 6.91
N ALA A 58 -8.91 -18.41 6.20
CA ALA A 58 -10.33 -18.75 6.20
C ALA A 58 -10.55 -20.16 5.64
N GLU A 59 -9.86 -20.54 4.56
CA GLU A 59 -9.91 -21.88 3.99
C GLU A 59 -9.41 -22.95 4.98
N ASP A 60 -8.31 -22.66 5.66
CA ASP A 60 -7.76 -23.59 6.67
C ASP A 60 -8.72 -23.77 7.83
N ILE A 61 -9.31 -22.69 8.31
CA ILE A 61 -10.32 -22.74 9.39
C ILE A 61 -11.51 -23.60 8.95
N ALA A 62 -12.01 -23.38 7.75
CA ALA A 62 -13.13 -24.17 7.20
C ALA A 62 -12.79 -25.64 7.07
N LYS A 63 -11.58 -25.97 6.56
CA LYS A 63 -11.10 -27.33 6.44
C LYS A 63 -10.98 -28.01 7.80
N ASN A 64 -10.39 -27.31 8.77
CA ASN A 64 -10.22 -27.85 10.11
C ASN A 64 -11.56 -28.08 10.80
N ALA A 65 -12.51 -27.16 10.63
CA ALA A 65 -13.87 -27.32 11.16
C ALA A 65 -14.57 -28.54 10.56
N MET A 66 -14.45 -28.73 9.25
CA MET A 66 -15.03 -29.91 8.57
C MET A 66 -14.39 -31.22 9.06
N THR A 67 -13.08 -31.22 9.26
CA THR A 67 -12.36 -32.37 9.79
C THR A 67 -12.82 -32.70 11.21
N GLU A 68 -12.97 -31.71 12.07
CA GLU A 68 -13.44 -31.87 13.44
C GLU A 68 -14.90 -32.38 13.49
N ILE A 69 -15.76 -31.86 12.65
CA ILE A 69 -17.16 -32.29 12.55
C ILE A 69 -17.21 -33.76 12.09
N THR A 70 -16.42 -34.13 11.10
CA THR A 70 -16.33 -35.50 10.60
C THR A 70 -15.85 -36.46 11.69
N LEU A 71 -14.79 -36.08 12.40
CA LEU A 71 -14.26 -36.83 13.52
C LEU A 71 -15.29 -37.04 14.64
N ALA A 72 -15.95 -35.96 15.03
CA ALA A 72 -16.97 -35.99 16.07
C ALA A 72 -18.14 -36.89 15.65
N GLY A 73 -18.54 -36.83 14.39
CA GLY A 73 -19.57 -37.72 13.85
C GLY A 73 -19.19 -39.20 13.90
N ARG A 74 -17.95 -39.51 13.50
CA ARG A 74 -17.40 -40.89 13.57
C ARG A 74 -17.32 -41.42 15.01
N GLN A 75 -16.88 -40.57 15.91
CA GLN A 75 -16.81 -40.93 17.34
C GLN A 75 -18.20 -41.17 17.92
N ALA A 76 -19.16 -40.35 17.58
CA ALA A 76 -20.54 -40.53 18.02
C ALA A 76 -21.13 -41.86 17.50
N VAL A 77 -20.93 -42.19 16.23
CA VAL A 77 -21.38 -43.45 15.62
C VAL A 77 -20.70 -44.65 16.31
N SER A 78 -19.37 -44.56 16.52
CA SER A 78 -18.65 -45.64 17.19
C SER A 78 -19.13 -45.88 18.60
N LYS A 79 -19.45 -44.80 19.32
CA LYS A 79 -19.97 -44.90 20.70
C LYS A 79 -21.33 -45.57 20.74
N ILE A 80 -22.22 -45.21 19.79
CA ILE A 80 -23.56 -45.78 19.65
C ILE A 80 -23.42 -47.28 19.35
N LYS A 81 -22.56 -47.68 18.41
CA LYS A 81 -22.28 -49.04 18.08
C LYS A 81 -21.81 -49.85 19.26
N ALA A 82 -20.92 -49.31 20.05
CA ALA A 82 -20.38 -49.97 21.26
C ALA A 82 -21.45 -50.16 22.30
N GLU A 83 -22.36 -49.23 22.46
CA GLU A 83 -23.47 -49.36 23.41
C GLU A 83 -24.53 -50.37 22.99
N LEU A 84 -24.71 -50.57 21.66
CA LEU A 84 -25.64 -51.52 21.12
C LEU A 84 -25.13 -52.96 21.09
N ALA A 85 -23.83 -53.08 21.15
CA ALA A 85 -23.21 -54.39 21.21
C ALA A 85 -23.26 -54.98 22.60
#